data_ea21bcad3024f2adfbc50908ef868ae9
#
_entry.id   ea21bcad3024f2adfbc50908ef868ae9
#
_cell.length_a   1.000
_cell.length_b   1.000
_cell.length_c   1.000
_cell.angle_alpha   90.00
_cell.angle_beta   90.00
_cell.angle_gamma   90.00
#
_symmetry.space_group_name_H-M   'P 1'
#
loop_
_entity.id
_entity.type
_entity.pdbx_description
1 polymer ?
#
loop_
_entity_poly.entity_id
_entity_poly.type
_entity_poly.pdbx_seq_one_letter_code
_entity_poly.pdbx_strand_id
1 'polypeptide(L)'
;AQPALMATSMAAMAAMGAEGFGIEQAQFVAGHSLGEYSALAAAGTLTITDTALLLRVRGSAMQAAVPAGLGAMAALIGLDFADAAAVAKEAAQGDVCQAANDNGGGQV
;
A
#
# COMPACT_ATOMS: atom_id res chain seq x y z
N ALA A 1 -1.91 -6.95 10.31
CA ALA A 1 -2.88 -6.73 9.22
C ALA A 1 -2.25 -6.97 7.83
N GLN A 2 -1.03 -6.47 7.54
CA GLN A 2 -0.47 -6.51 6.17
C GLN A 2 -0.34 -7.93 5.57
N PRO A 3 0.18 -8.96 6.26
CA PRO A 3 0.21 -10.32 5.72
C PRO A 3 -1.18 -10.88 5.42
N ALA A 4 -2.19 -10.54 6.22
CA ALA A 4 -3.56 -11.00 5.99
C ALA A 4 -4.17 -10.39 4.73
N LEU A 5 -3.93 -9.11 4.47
CA LEU A 5 -4.37 -8.44 3.22
C LEU A 5 -3.70 -9.07 2.00
N MET A 6 -2.41 -9.35 2.06
CA MET A 6 -1.70 -10.07 1.00
C MET A 6 -2.29 -11.46 0.78
N ALA A 7 -2.55 -12.22 1.86
CA ALA A 7 -3.14 -13.56 1.76
C ALA A 7 -4.52 -13.52 1.09
N THR A 8 -5.36 -12.51 1.42
CA THR A 8 -6.66 -12.30 0.78
C THR A 8 -6.50 -12.00 -0.72
N SER A 9 -5.55 -11.14 -1.09
CA SER A 9 -5.25 -10.84 -2.50
C SER A 9 -4.81 -12.09 -3.27
N MET A 10 -3.91 -12.89 -2.68
CA MET A 10 -3.43 -14.13 -3.32
C MET A 10 -4.53 -15.18 -3.41
N ALA A 11 -5.42 -15.27 -2.42
CA ALA A 11 -6.57 -16.18 -2.48
C ALA A 11 -7.56 -15.76 -3.59
N ALA A 12 -7.83 -14.45 -3.74
CA ALA A 12 -8.65 -13.94 -4.84
C ALA A 12 -8.02 -14.25 -6.20
N MET A 13 -6.71 -14.07 -6.34
CA MET A 13 -5.97 -14.42 -7.57
C MET A 13 -6.06 -15.91 -7.88
N ALA A 14 -5.93 -16.77 -6.87
CA ALA A 14 -6.07 -18.23 -7.05
C ALA A 14 -7.49 -18.62 -7.49
N ALA A 15 -8.52 -17.99 -6.90
CA ALA A 15 -9.91 -18.20 -7.29
C ALA A 15 -10.16 -17.75 -8.74
N MET A 16 -9.65 -16.57 -9.13
CA MET A 16 -9.74 -16.10 -10.52
C MET A 16 -9.04 -17.05 -11.49
N GLY A 17 -7.85 -17.56 -11.13
CA GLY A 17 -7.13 -18.55 -11.92
C GLY A 17 -7.90 -19.84 -12.12
N ALA A 18 -8.63 -20.32 -11.11
CA ALA A 18 -9.50 -21.49 -11.21
C ALA A 18 -10.66 -21.29 -12.19
N GLU A 19 -11.11 -20.05 -12.39
CA GLU A 19 -12.14 -19.66 -13.37
C GLU A 19 -11.56 -19.30 -14.75
N GLY A 20 -10.25 -19.52 -14.97
CA GLY A 20 -9.59 -19.26 -16.24
C GLY A 20 -9.04 -17.84 -16.43
N PHE A 21 -9.00 -17.03 -15.36
CA PHE A 21 -8.41 -15.69 -15.35
C PHE A 21 -7.07 -15.69 -14.60
N GLY A 22 -6.06 -16.32 -15.19
CA GLY A 22 -4.74 -16.46 -14.59
C GLY A 22 -3.86 -15.23 -14.77
N ILE A 23 -2.79 -15.17 -13.96
CA ILE A 23 -1.80 -14.09 -13.99
C ILE A 23 -1.07 -13.99 -15.34
N GLU A 24 -0.98 -15.07 -16.08
CA GLU A 24 -0.35 -15.15 -17.40
C GLU A 24 -1.06 -14.28 -18.46
N GLN A 25 -2.28 -13.85 -18.21
CA GLN A 25 -3.03 -12.97 -19.09
C GLN A 25 -2.70 -11.48 -18.85
N ALA A 26 -2.01 -11.16 -17.75
CA ALA A 26 -1.59 -9.81 -17.43
C ALA A 26 -0.23 -9.49 -18.05
N GLN A 27 -0.10 -8.35 -18.71
CA GLN A 27 1.20 -7.87 -19.18
C GLN A 27 2.02 -7.25 -18.04
N PHE A 28 1.35 -6.66 -17.06
CA PHE A 28 1.96 -6.02 -15.91
C PHE A 28 1.15 -6.32 -14.66
N VAL A 29 1.84 -6.30 -13.53
CA VAL A 29 1.22 -6.32 -12.21
C VAL A 29 1.70 -5.09 -11.44
N ALA A 30 0.81 -4.50 -10.66
CA ALA A 30 1.11 -3.33 -9.85
C ALA A 30 0.41 -3.44 -8.50
N GLY A 31 0.94 -2.73 -7.51
CA GLY A 31 0.35 -2.68 -6.20
C GLY A 31 0.76 -1.42 -5.45
N HIS A 32 -0.19 -0.85 -4.71
CA HIS A 32 0.02 0.30 -3.86
C HIS A 32 0.40 -0.14 -2.44
N SER A 33 1.46 0.45 -1.87
CA SER A 33 1.92 0.18 -0.50
C SER A 33 2.23 -1.32 -0.30
N LEU A 34 1.55 -2.02 0.61
CA LEU A 34 1.72 -3.46 0.78
C LEU A 34 1.33 -4.27 -0.48
N GLY A 35 0.49 -3.71 -1.32
CA GLY A 35 0.07 -4.32 -2.59
C GLY A 35 1.22 -4.56 -3.57
N GLU A 36 2.31 -3.79 -3.48
CA GLU A 36 3.54 -4.05 -4.25
C GLU A 36 4.11 -5.44 -3.94
N TYR A 37 4.09 -5.83 -2.67
CA TYR A 37 4.51 -7.18 -2.25
C TYR A 37 3.58 -8.25 -2.78
N SER A 38 2.27 -8.01 -2.78
CA SER A 38 1.29 -8.91 -3.40
C SER A 38 1.52 -9.06 -4.90
N ALA A 39 1.84 -7.96 -5.59
CA ALA A 39 2.16 -7.97 -7.01
C ALA A 39 3.44 -8.78 -7.30
N LEU A 40 4.49 -8.64 -6.47
CA LEU A 40 5.71 -9.42 -6.58
C LEU A 40 5.46 -10.92 -6.34
N ALA A 41 4.60 -11.26 -5.38
CA ALA A 41 4.20 -12.65 -5.16
C ALA A 41 3.38 -13.20 -6.34
N ALA A 42 2.45 -12.43 -6.87
CA ALA A 42 1.65 -12.79 -8.04
C ALA A 42 2.52 -13.03 -9.29
N ALA A 43 3.56 -12.20 -9.46
CA ALA A 43 4.55 -12.35 -10.55
C ALA A 43 5.53 -13.52 -10.34
N GLY A 44 5.49 -14.22 -9.20
CA GLY A 44 6.41 -15.30 -8.88
C GLY A 44 7.83 -14.85 -8.49
N THR A 45 8.04 -13.57 -8.29
CA THR A 45 9.33 -13.00 -7.84
C THR A 45 9.63 -13.36 -6.38
N LEU A 46 8.59 -13.38 -5.55
CA LEU A 46 8.65 -13.79 -4.15
C LEU A 46 7.71 -14.98 -3.92
N THR A 47 8.09 -15.86 -3.01
CA THR A 47 7.15 -16.88 -2.52
C THR A 47 6.10 -16.23 -1.62
N ILE A 48 4.92 -16.84 -1.48
CA ILE A 48 3.88 -16.38 -0.55
C ILE A 48 4.42 -16.33 0.88
N THR A 49 5.23 -17.33 1.26
CA THR A 49 5.85 -17.42 2.59
C THR A 49 6.80 -16.26 2.84
N ASP A 50 7.74 -16.01 1.92
CA ASP A 50 8.69 -14.89 2.05
C ASP A 50 7.97 -13.54 2.06
N THR A 51 6.96 -13.40 1.22
CA THR A 51 6.12 -12.20 1.17
C THR A 51 5.43 -11.94 2.51
N ALA A 52 4.88 -12.99 3.14
CA ALA A 52 4.23 -12.87 4.44
C ALA A 52 5.23 -12.46 5.54
N LEU A 53 6.44 -13.04 5.52
CA LEU A 53 7.52 -12.68 6.47
C LEU A 53 7.97 -11.23 6.28
N LEU A 54 8.22 -10.80 5.05
CA LEU A 54 8.60 -9.43 4.72
C LEU A 54 7.53 -8.42 5.15
N LEU A 55 6.25 -8.72 4.87
CA LEU A 55 5.14 -7.86 5.28
C LEU A 55 4.94 -7.81 6.80
N ARG A 56 5.29 -8.89 7.51
CA ARG A 56 5.32 -8.88 8.98
C ARG A 56 6.39 -7.93 9.50
N VAL A 57 7.60 -8.02 8.95
CA VAL A 57 8.72 -7.13 9.31
C VAL A 57 8.36 -5.68 8.98
N ARG A 58 7.84 -5.43 7.77
CA ARG A 58 7.41 -4.09 7.35
C ARG A 58 6.35 -3.51 8.31
N GLY A 59 5.30 -4.27 8.61
CA GLY A 59 4.23 -3.83 9.50
C GLY A 59 4.73 -3.52 10.91
N SER A 60 5.66 -4.33 11.45
CA SER A 60 6.27 -4.10 12.75
C SER A 60 7.17 -2.86 12.75
N ALA A 61 7.96 -2.66 11.69
CA ALA A 61 8.82 -1.49 11.53
C ALA A 61 8.02 -0.19 11.43
N MET A 62 6.93 -0.20 10.65
CA MET A 62 6.03 0.96 10.53
C MET A 62 5.38 1.31 11.88
N GLN A 63 4.96 0.30 12.65
CA GLN A 63 4.36 0.52 13.96
C GLN A 63 5.38 1.04 14.99
N ALA A 64 6.63 0.60 14.88
CA ALA A 64 7.71 1.07 15.75
C ALA A 64 8.15 2.50 15.39
N ALA A 65 8.13 2.85 14.09
CA ALA A 65 8.50 4.19 13.63
C ALA A 65 7.53 5.28 14.12
N VAL A 66 6.23 4.96 14.15
CA VAL A 66 5.20 5.87 14.68
C VAL A 66 4.28 5.08 15.60
N PRO A 67 4.52 5.13 16.92
CA PRO A 67 3.67 4.46 17.91
C PRO A 67 2.21 4.90 17.81
N ALA A 68 1.31 4.00 18.16
CA ALA A 68 -0.13 4.26 18.12
C ALA A 68 -0.50 5.51 18.95
N GLY A 69 -1.27 6.40 18.35
CA GLY A 69 -1.72 7.65 18.98
C GLY A 69 -0.77 8.84 18.81
N LEU A 70 0.43 8.63 18.24
CA LEU A 70 1.38 9.74 18.00
C LEU A 70 1.37 10.27 16.57
N GLY A 71 0.73 9.58 15.66
CA GLY A 71 0.61 10.02 14.28
C GLY A 71 -0.71 9.60 13.65
N ALA A 72 -1.03 10.22 12.52
CA ALA A 72 -2.22 9.93 11.74
C ALA A 72 -1.94 10.13 10.25
N MET A 73 -2.77 9.51 9.43
CA MET A 73 -2.84 9.78 8.00
C MET A 73 -4.30 10.08 7.62
N ALA A 74 -4.47 11.00 6.68
CA ALA A 74 -5.77 11.31 6.11
C ALA A 74 -5.69 11.28 4.58
N ALA A 75 -6.73 10.79 3.94
CA ALA A 75 -6.89 10.90 2.49
C ALA A 75 -7.66 12.19 2.20
N LEU A 76 -7.03 13.10 1.48
CA LEU A 76 -7.68 14.30 0.95
C LEU A 76 -8.26 13.96 -0.42
N ILE A 77 -9.52 14.29 -0.63
CA ILE A 77 -10.25 14.01 -1.86
C ILE A 77 -10.68 15.32 -2.50
N GLY A 78 -10.44 15.46 -3.80
CA GLY A 78 -10.77 16.66 -4.56
C GLY A 78 -9.68 17.72 -4.59
N LEU A 79 -8.46 17.37 -4.14
CA LEU A 79 -7.27 18.25 -4.23
C LEU A 79 -6.21 17.60 -5.11
N ASP A 80 -5.42 18.41 -5.78
CA ASP A 80 -4.20 17.95 -6.39
C ASP A 80 -3.05 17.89 -5.37
N PHE A 81 -1.92 17.29 -5.77
CA PHE A 81 -0.79 17.10 -4.87
C PHE A 81 -0.18 18.43 -4.38
N ALA A 82 -0.15 19.46 -5.25
CA ALA A 82 0.43 20.75 -4.91
C ALA A 82 -0.41 21.47 -3.84
N ASP A 83 -1.73 21.46 -4.00
CA ASP A 83 -2.67 22.05 -3.05
C ASP A 83 -2.64 21.29 -1.71
N ALA A 84 -2.65 19.95 -1.75
CA ALA A 84 -2.53 19.13 -0.54
C ALA A 84 -1.21 19.37 0.19
N ALA A 85 -0.09 19.51 -0.53
CA ALA A 85 1.21 19.83 0.07
C ALA A 85 1.22 21.24 0.69
N ALA A 86 0.54 22.23 0.08
CA ALA A 86 0.41 23.56 0.64
C ALA A 86 -0.39 23.54 1.94
N VAL A 87 -1.53 22.85 1.97
CA VAL A 87 -2.35 22.67 3.18
C VAL A 87 -1.55 21.96 4.28
N ALA A 88 -0.83 20.88 3.97
CA ALA A 88 -0.01 20.17 4.93
C ALA A 88 1.08 21.08 5.52
N LYS A 89 1.75 21.88 4.69
CA LYS A 89 2.78 22.84 5.11
C LYS A 89 2.22 23.91 6.07
N GLU A 90 1.04 24.44 5.77
CA GLU A 90 0.36 25.40 6.63
C GLU A 90 -0.05 24.76 7.97
N ALA A 91 -0.59 23.55 7.92
CA ALA A 91 -1.04 22.82 9.11
C ALA A 91 0.12 22.36 10.01
N ALA A 92 1.32 22.20 9.49
CA ALA A 92 2.48 21.69 10.22
C ALA A 92 2.86 22.55 11.44
N GLN A 93 2.76 23.89 11.33
CA GLN A 93 3.03 24.83 12.43
C GLN A 93 4.33 24.53 13.22
N GLY A 94 5.34 23.98 12.55
CA GLY A 94 6.61 23.57 13.16
C GLY A 94 6.75 22.09 13.44
N ASP A 95 5.68 21.30 13.36
CA ASP A 95 5.67 19.86 13.46
C ASP A 95 5.75 19.20 12.07
N VAL A 96 5.79 17.86 12.05
CA VAL A 96 5.79 17.08 10.80
C VAL A 96 4.37 16.92 10.28
N CYS A 97 4.06 17.58 9.17
CA CYS A 97 2.86 17.35 8.39
C CYS A 97 3.19 17.51 6.91
N GLN A 98 2.99 16.46 6.11
CA GLN A 98 3.40 16.48 4.71
C GLN A 98 2.53 15.56 3.85
N ALA A 99 2.38 15.91 2.57
CA ALA A 99 1.79 15.01 1.58
C ALA A 99 2.72 13.80 1.38
N ALA A 100 2.15 12.60 1.46
CA ALA A 100 2.89 11.34 1.41
C ALA A 100 2.79 10.64 0.05
N ASN A 101 1.59 10.61 -0.52
CA ASN A 101 1.34 9.92 -1.80
C ASN A 101 0.41 10.75 -2.67
N ASP A 102 0.75 10.85 -3.95
CA ASP A 102 -0.19 11.21 -5.01
C ASP A 102 -0.82 9.92 -5.54
N ASN A 103 -2.06 9.66 -5.19
CA ASN A 103 -2.78 8.48 -5.64
C ASN A 103 -3.48 8.68 -6.99
N GLY A 104 -3.36 9.87 -7.56
CA GLY A 104 -4.06 10.25 -8.78
C GLY A 104 -5.55 10.53 -8.57
N GLY A 105 -6.20 11.04 -9.61
CA GLY A 105 -7.64 11.30 -9.58
C GLY A 105 -8.11 12.30 -8.51
N GLY A 106 -7.22 13.17 -8.03
CA GLY A 106 -7.54 14.13 -6.96
C GLY A 106 -7.56 13.48 -5.56
N GLN A 107 -6.84 12.40 -5.35
CA GLN A 107 -6.65 11.80 -4.05
C GLN A 107 -5.18 11.88 -3.62
N VAL A 108 -4.92 12.51 -2.49
CA VAL A 108 -3.59 12.66 -1.88
C VAL A 108 -3.57 12.15 -0.46
#